data_aaa064072ca7527b94925a76e4367445
#
_entry.id   aaa064072ca7527b94925a76e4367445
#
_cell.length_a   1.000
_cell.length_b   1.000
_cell.length_c   1.000
_cell.angle_alpha   90.00
_cell.angle_beta   90.00
_cell.angle_gamma   90.00
#
_symmetry.space_group_name_H-M   'P 1'
#
loop_
_entity.id
_entity.type
_entity.pdbx_description
1 polymer ?
#
loop_
_entity_poly.entity_id
_entity_poly.type
_entity_poly.pdbx_seq_one_letter_code
_entity_poly.pdbx_strand_id
1 'polypeptide(L)'
;MRQRALLAIVLALLLFCAPSSSFGYSVLAHEALIDNAWSKQIVPLLTRRFPRASTQELEEARAYAYGGSLIQDLGYYPFGSHFFSNLVHYVRSGDFVAALVRDSQTVDEYAFALGALAHYASDNAAHPTVNHAVPVIYPKLRAKYGDDVLFADSPTRHVMVEFSFDVLQVARGQFKSDAYQHLIGFDVARPLLERAFQETYGLKLKDLFGDVGIAIGTYRRAASQIIPDVTRIAWREKRDEILAATPDVAEHDFVYTMTRQQYEDTYGTGYRKPGFFVRMIVAVFKIIPKFGPFKPLAFEPLTADMERAFLESFDASCERYSGLLGTLRDGRFSLRDTDLDTGQVPRHGINTLADKTYDELVEKLQRRDAGAISPALRRALAEHYDSPPSRTSSAGVR
;
A
#
# COMPACT_ATOMS: atom_id res chain seq x y z
N MET A 1 -11.81 -25.79 33.54
CA MET A 1 -12.06 -24.33 33.33
C MET A 1 -10.91 -23.61 32.65
N ARG A 2 -9.65 -23.75 33.06
CA ARG A 2 -8.49 -23.03 32.44
C ARG A 2 -8.27 -23.34 30.96
N GLN A 3 -8.43 -24.58 30.50
CA GLN A 3 -8.26 -24.93 29.07
C GLN A 3 -9.37 -24.32 28.16
N ARG A 4 -10.62 -24.27 28.64
CA ARG A 4 -11.71 -23.63 27.87
C ARG A 4 -11.56 -22.12 27.82
N ALA A 5 -11.05 -21.49 28.88
CA ALA A 5 -10.72 -20.06 28.85
C ALA A 5 -9.54 -19.76 27.92
N LEU A 6 -8.50 -20.62 27.91
CA LEU A 6 -7.37 -20.48 26.99
C LEU A 6 -7.81 -20.65 25.53
N LEU A 7 -8.66 -21.63 25.25
CA LEU A 7 -9.23 -21.86 23.92
C LEU A 7 -10.12 -20.67 23.46
N ALA A 8 -10.93 -20.12 24.37
CA ALA A 8 -11.75 -18.95 24.08
C ALA A 8 -10.89 -17.68 23.85
N ILE A 9 -9.81 -17.51 24.60
CA ILE A 9 -8.85 -16.40 24.40
C ILE A 9 -8.11 -16.58 23.07
N VAL A 10 -7.68 -17.80 22.73
CA VAL A 10 -7.05 -18.09 21.43
C VAL A 10 -8.04 -17.90 20.29
N LEU A 11 -9.30 -18.34 20.44
CA LEU A 11 -10.36 -18.11 19.44
C LEU A 11 -10.71 -16.63 19.31
N ALA A 12 -10.79 -15.89 20.41
CA ALA A 12 -11.01 -14.45 20.40
C ALA A 12 -9.83 -13.70 19.77
N LEU A 13 -8.59 -14.09 20.08
CA LEU A 13 -7.39 -13.55 19.42
C LEU A 13 -7.34 -13.91 17.93
N LEU A 14 -7.81 -15.10 17.54
CA LEU A 14 -7.95 -15.48 16.12
C LEU A 14 -9.06 -14.70 15.40
N LEU A 15 -10.13 -14.33 16.09
CA LEU A 15 -11.21 -13.48 15.54
C LEU A 15 -10.79 -12.00 15.46
N PHE A 16 -9.97 -11.52 16.39
CA PHE A 16 -9.38 -10.16 16.32
C PHE A 16 -8.19 -10.06 15.36
N CYS A 17 -7.59 -11.18 14.99
CA CYS A 17 -6.54 -11.29 13.97
C CYS A 17 -7.11 -11.76 12.62
N ALA A 18 -8.40 -11.63 12.37
CA ALA A 18 -8.90 -11.79 11.00
C ALA A 18 -8.34 -10.62 10.16
N PRO A 19 -7.29 -10.83 9.37
CA PRO A 19 -6.78 -9.76 8.53
C PRO A 19 -7.73 -9.63 7.35
N SER A 20 -8.36 -8.53 7.25
CA SER A 20 -8.70 -7.99 5.97
C SER A 20 -7.39 -7.52 5.37
N SER A 21 -6.64 -8.42 4.76
CA SER A 21 -5.41 -8.09 4.06
C SER A 21 -5.80 -7.40 2.78
N SER A 22 -5.49 -6.15 2.71
CA SER A 22 -5.57 -5.33 1.54
C SER A 22 -4.15 -4.88 1.25
N PHE A 23 -3.65 -5.27 0.11
CA PHE A 23 -2.46 -4.70 -0.48
C PHE A 23 -2.95 -4.18 -1.83
N GLY A 24 -2.87 -2.87 -2.07
CA GLY A 24 -2.93 -2.30 -3.39
C GLY A 24 -1.80 -2.86 -4.26
N TYR A 25 -1.63 -2.41 -5.47
CA TYR A 25 -0.54 -2.81 -6.37
C TYR A 25 0.61 -3.37 -5.58
N SER A 26 1.01 -4.62 -5.75
CA SER A 26 1.87 -5.29 -4.78
C SER A 26 3.19 -4.52 -4.57
N VAL A 27 3.83 -4.73 -3.46
CA VAL A 27 5.03 -4.05 -2.98
C VAL A 27 6.10 -3.80 -4.05
N LEU A 28 6.32 -4.78 -4.93
CA LEU A 28 7.43 -4.73 -5.90
C LEU A 28 7.18 -3.74 -7.04
N ALA A 29 5.93 -3.56 -7.46
CA ALA A 29 5.59 -2.56 -8.47
C ALA A 29 5.81 -1.13 -7.96
N HIS A 30 5.43 -0.85 -6.70
CA HIS A 30 5.68 0.46 -6.08
C HIS A 30 7.17 0.76 -5.93
N GLU A 31 7.97 -0.25 -5.56
CA GLU A 31 9.42 -0.11 -5.46
C GLU A 31 10.05 0.13 -6.83
N ALA A 32 9.60 -0.58 -7.86
CA ALA A 32 10.09 -0.42 -9.23
C ALA A 32 9.86 1.00 -9.76
N LEU A 33 8.77 1.68 -9.35
CA LEU A 33 8.57 3.09 -9.68
C LEU A 33 9.66 3.98 -9.08
N ILE A 34 10.04 3.73 -7.83
CA ILE A 34 11.12 4.47 -7.16
C ILE A 34 12.44 4.22 -7.91
N ASP A 35 12.77 2.97 -8.22
CA ASP A 35 14.00 2.61 -8.93
C ASP A 35 14.09 3.31 -10.30
N ASN A 36 12.99 3.29 -11.06
CA ASN A 36 12.92 3.92 -12.37
C ASN A 36 13.12 5.44 -12.32
N ALA A 37 12.61 6.10 -11.27
CA ALA A 37 12.67 7.55 -11.12
C ALA A 37 13.88 8.04 -10.31
N TRP A 38 14.56 7.18 -9.54
CA TRP A 38 15.52 7.58 -8.51
C TRP A 38 16.59 8.52 -9.02
N SER A 39 17.45 8.04 -9.90
CA SER A 39 18.62 8.82 -10.36
C SER A 39 18.26 9.98 -11.28
N LYS A 40 17.22 9.82 -12.10
CA LYS A 40 16.88 10.79 -13.14
C LYS A 40 15.96 11.91 -12.67
N GLN A 41 15.15 11.67 -11.63
CA GLN A 41 14.09 12.59 -11.23
C GLN A 41 14.08 12.87 -9.72
N ILE A 42 14.14 11.83 -8.87
CA ILE A 42 14.06 12.00 -7.42
C ILE A 42 15.33 12.68 -6.88
N VAL A 43 16.51 12.16 -7.15
CA VAL A 43 17.78 12.77 -6.72
C VAL A 43 17.92 14.24 -7.13
N PRO A 44 17.61 14.64 -8.39
CA PRO A 44 17.58 16.05 -8.77
C PRO A 44 16.63 16.94 -7.95
N LEU A 45 15.46 16.42 -7.56
CA LEU A 45 14.52 17.15 -6.69
C LEU A 45 15.06 17.25 -5.26
N LEU A 46 15.63 16.17 -4.72
CA LEU A 46 16.27 16.15 -3.40
C LEU A 46 17.41 17.17 -3.34
N THR A 47 18.35 17.12 -4.28
CA THR A 47 19.52 18.01 -4.32
C THR A 47 19.15 19.45 -4.57
N ARG A 48 18.10 19.71 -5.34
CA ARG A 48 17.58 21.08 -5.53
C ARG A 48 17.04 21.68 -4.23
N ARG A 49 16.30 20.89 -3.45
CA ARG A 49 15.70 21.34 -2.19
C ARG A 49 16.69 21.35 -1.04
N PHE A 50 17.63 20.39 -1.05
CA PHE A 50 18.66 20.18 -0.04
C PHE A 50 20.05 20.16 -0.69
N PRO A 51 20.57 21.31 -1.13
CA PRO A 51 21.81 21.38 -1.93
C PRO A 51 23.09 20.99 -1.16
N ARG A 52 22.98 20.79 0.16
CA ARG A 52 24.08 20.35 1.01
C ARG A 52 24.03 18.86 1.34
N ALA A 53 23.03 18.12 0.87
CA ALA A 53 22.93 16.70 1.10
C ALA A 53 24.12 15.98 0.47
N SER A 54 24.80 15.16 1.28
CA SER A 54 25.88 14.31 0.83
C SER A 54 25.35 13.10 0.04
N THR A 55 26.21 12.41 -0.68
CA THR A 55 25.87 11.16 -1.37
C THR A 55 25.33 10.13 -0.39
N GLN A 56 25.91 10.02 0.81
CA GLN A 56 25.46 9.10 1.83
C GLN A 56 24.05 9.43 2.31
N GLU A 57 23.74 10.72 2.58
CA GLU A 57 22.38 11.13 2.96
C GLU A 57 21.35 10.87 1.85
N LEU A 58 21.74 10.97 0.58
CA LEU A 58 20.88 10.62 -0.55
C LEU A 58 20.63 9.10 -0.63
N GLU A 59 21.62 8.28 -0.33
CA GLU A 59 21.47 6.82 -0.26
C GLU A 59 20.54 6.41 0.91
N GLU A 60 20.73 7.03 2.09
CA GLU A 60 19.84 6.83 3.25
C GLU A 60 18.41 7.28 2.93
N ALA A 61 18.24 8.42 2.26
CA ALA A 61 16.95 8.94 1.83
C ALA A 61 16.20 7.98 0.87
N ARG A 62 16.91 7.11 0.14
CA ARG A 62 16.28 6.10 -0.72
C ARG A 62 15.44 5.09 0.07
N ALA A 63 15.89 4.71 1.28
CA ALA A 63 15.10 3.86 2.18
C ALA A 63 13.78 4.53 2.58
N TYR A 64 13.79 5.85 2.76
CA TYR A 64 12.57 6.61 3.02
C TYR A 64 11.66 6.71 1.78
N ALA A 65 12.22 6.81 0.58
CA ALA A 65 11.41 6.78 -0.64
C ALA A 65 10.69 5.43 -0.80
N TYR A 66 11.37 4.31 -0.55
CA TYR A 66 10.72 2.99 -0.54
C TYR A 66 9.68 2.87 0.57
N GLY A 67 10.00 3.32 1.80
CA GLY A 67 9.04 3.32 2.90
C GLY A 67 7.82 4.19 2.62
N GLY A 68 8.02 5.31 1.94
CA GLY A 68 6.93 6.18 1.49
C GLY A 68 6.05 5.56 0.43
N SER A 69 6.64 4.81 -0.53
CA SER A 69 5.89 4.19 -1.63
C SER A 69 4.89 3.11 -1.20
N LEU A 70 4.93 2.71 0.06
CA LEU A 70 4.05 1.70 0.64
C LEU A 70 3.28 2.22 1.86
N ILE A 71 3.43 3.49 2.22
CA ILE A 71 2.92 3.99 3.51
C ILE A 71 1.39 4.03 3.58
N GLN A 72 0.71 4.24 2.44
CA GLN A 72 -0.74 4.23 2.39
C GLN A 72 -1.29 2.86 2.81
N ASP A 73 -0.56 1.80 2.56
CA ASP A 73 -0.91 0.43 2.92
C ASP A 73 -0.57 0.04 4.37
N LEU A 74 0.05 0.91 5.14
CA LEU A 74 0.46 0.62 6.52
C LEU A 74 -0.66 0.01 7.36
N GLY A 75 -1.91 0.40 7.12
CA GLY A 75 -3.07 -0.08 7.86
C GLY A 75 -3.42 -1.54 7.60
N TYR A 76 -2.97 -2.10 6.50
CA TYR A 76 -3.24 -3.48 6.10
C TYR A 76 -2.23 -4.49 6.66
N TYR A 77 -1.08 -4.00 7.13
CA TYR A 77 -0.08 -4.84 7.78
C TYR A 77 -0.49 -5.21 9.23
N PRO A 78 0.07 -6.27 9.81
CA PRO A 78 -0.25 -6.65 11.18
C PRO A 78 -0.07 -5.49 12.16
N PHE A 79 -1.06 -5.29 13.05
CA PHE A 79 -1.17 -4.15 13.98
C PHE A 79 -1.43 -2.79 13.31
N GLY A 80 -1.69 -2.77 12.00
CA GLY A 80 -2.13 -1.60 11.27
C GLY A 80 -3.55 -1.19 11.63
N SER A 81 -3.99 -0.08 11.06
CA SER A 81 -5.35 0.43 11.17
C SER A 81 -5.97 0.51 9.77
N HIS A 82 -6.93 -0.35 9.48
CA HIS A 82 -7.65 -0.29 8.19
C HIS A 82 -8.26 1.09 7.94
N PHE A 83 -8.75 1.73 8.99
CA PHE A 83 -9.29 3.07 8.87
C PHE A 83 -8.24 4.10 8.44
N PHE A 84 -6.97 3.94 8.86
CA PHE A 84 -5.88 4.77 8.36
C PHE A 84 -5.73 4.60 6.84
N SER A 85 -5.57 3.36 6.37
CA SER A 85 -5.40 3.11 4.93
C SER A 85 -6.62 3.54 4.13
N ASN A 86 -7.84 3.29 4.62
CA ASN A 86 -9.04 3.76 3.96
C ASN A 86 -9.08 5.31 3.85
N LEU A 87 -8.68 6.04 4.88
CA LEU A 87 -8.60 7.50 4.81
C LEU A 87 -7.66 7.95 3.71
N VAL A 88 -6.42 7.44 3.69
CA VAL A 88 -5.39 7.91 2.76
C VAL A 88 -5.58 7.42 1.32
N HIS A 89 -6.46 6.41 1.09
CA HIS A 89 -6.84 5.96 -0.25
C HIS A 89 -8.11 6.61 -0.78
N TYR A 90 -9.11 6.85 0.08
CA TYR A 90 -10.47 7.20 -0.37
C TYR A 90 -10.95 8.58 0.04
N VAL A 91 -10.29 9.21 1.04
CA VAL A 91 -10.70 10.48 1.61
C VAL A 91 -9.54 11.46 1.58
N ARG A 92 -9.62 12.51 0.78
CA ARG A 92 -8.58 13.53 0.67
C ARG A 92 -7.18 12.96 0.39
N SER A 93 -7.13 11.95 -0.48
CA SER A 93 -5.89 11.22 -0.82
C SER A 93 -4.81 12.13 -1.40
N GLY A 94 -5.20 13.04 -2.30
CA GLY A 94 -4.30 14.04 -2.87
C GLY A 94 -3.84 15.07 -1.86
N ASP A 95 -4.75 15.59 -1.03
CA ASP A 95 -4.42 16.54 0.04
C ASP A 95 -3.42 15.95 1.04
N PHE A 96 -3.58 14.68 1.40
CA PHE A 96 -2.64 13.98 2.29
C PHE A 96 -1.23 13.92 1.71
N VAL A 97 -1.09 13.49 0.46
CA VAL A 97 0.22 13.43 -0.20
C VAL A 97 0.79 14.82 -0.42
N ALA A 98 -0.04 15.81 -0.75
CA ALA A 98 0.38 17.20 -0.88
C ALA A 98 0.88 17.77 0.47
N ALA A 99 0.25 17.40 1.59
CA ALA A 99 0.71 17.77 2.92
C ALA A 99 2.08 17.15 3.24
N LEU A 100 2.30 15.85 2.94
CA LEU A 100 3.61 15.23 3.10
C LEU A 100 4.70 15.98 2.33
N VAL A 101 4.45 16.32 1.06
CA VAL A 101 5.41 17.06 0.22
C VAL A 101 5.69 18.44 0.78
N ARG A 102 4.67 19.19 1.16
CA ARG A 102 4.78 20.57 1.67
C ARG A 102 5.52 20.63 2.99
N ASP A 103 5.17 19.74 3.93
CA ASP A 103 5.61 19.80 5.32
C ASP A 103 6.93 19.09 5.59
N SER A 104 7.54 18.47 4.56
CA SER A 104 8.84 17.84 4.65
C SER A 104 9.95 18.86 4.91
N GLN A 105 10.79 18.62 5.93
CA GLN A 105 11.83 19.52 6.42
C GLN A 105 13.24 18.99 6.21
N THR A 106 13.41 17.69 6.01
CA THR A 106 14.68 17.01 5.77
C THR A 106 14.71 16.31 4.42
N VAL A 107 15.89 15.88 3.98
CA VAL A 107 16.04 15.08 2.75
C VAL A 107 15.25 13.79 2.84
N ASP A 108 15.28 13.13 3.99
CA ASP A 108 14.57 11.88 4.27
C ASP A 108 13.05 12.06 4.24
N GLU A 109 12.56 13.10 4.93
CA GLU A 109 11.14 13.44 4.91
C GLU A 109 10.65 13.73 3.49
N TYR A 110 11.46 14.43 2.69
CA TYR A 110 11.07 14.75 1.31
C TYR A 110 11.12 13.52 0.42
N ALA A 111 12.13 12.67 0.56
CA ALA A 111 12.20 11.40 -0.15
C ALA A 111 10.99 10.49 0.18
N PHE A 112 10.63 10.40 1.47
CA PHE A 112 9.43 9.71 1.93
C PHE A 112 8.14 10.27 1.28
N ALA A 113 8.00 11.58 1.22
CA ALA A 113 6.86 12.24 0.58
C ALA A 113 6.81 11.95 -0.94
N LEU A 114 7.96 11.92 -1.61
CA LEU A 114 8.05 11.54 -3.03
C LEU A 114 7.70 10.06 -3.23
N GLY A 115 8.05 9.19 -2.27
CA GLY A 115 7.57 7.81 -2.24
C GLY A 115 6.05 7.71 -2.15
N ALA A 116 5.42 8.43 -1.22
CA ALA A 116 3.96 8.47 -1.10
C ALA A 116 3.27 9.03 -2.36
N LEU A 117 3.95 9.93 -3.07
CA LEU A 117 3.50 10.42 -4.38
C LEU A 117 3.58 9.33 -5.46
N ALA A 118 4.58 8.45 -5.41
CA ALA A 118 4.69 7.30 -6.31
C ALA A 118 3.51 6.34 -6.11
N HIS A 119 3.17 6.02 -4.86
CA HIS A 119 1.99 5.22 -4.53
C HIS A 119 0.70 5.83 -5.09
N TYR A 120 0.46 7.10 -4.80
CA TYR A 120 -0.70 7.84 -5.34
C TYR A 120 -0.75 7.78 -6.87
N ALA A 121 0.37 7.93 -7.56
CA ALA A 121 0.42 7.89 -9.01
C ALA A 121 0.14 6.48 -9.56
N SER A 122 0.70 5.48 -8.91
CA SER A 122 0.58 4.07 -9.27
C SER A 122 -0.85 3.57 -9.14
N ASP A 123 -1.43 3.69 -7.95
CA ASP A 123 -2.76 3.14 -7.69
C ASP A 123 -3.82 3.75 -8.61
N ASN A 124 -3.80 5.06 -8.78
CA ASN A 124 -4.70 5.72 -9.72
C ASN A 124 -4.63 5.20 -11.16
N ALA A 125 -3.50 4.65 -11.59
CA ALA A 125 -3.31 4.14 -12.95
C ALA A 125 -3.53 2.63 -13.04
N ALA A 126 -3.19 1.89 -12.00
CA ALA A 126 -3.06 0.46 -12.02
C ALA A 126 -4.29 -0.31 -11.49
N HIS A 127 -4.94 0.19 -10.45
CA HIS A 127 -6.12 -0.47 -9.90
C HIS A 127 -7.25 -0.70 -10.91
N PRO A 128 -7.56 0.22 -11.85
CA PRO A 128 -8.53 -0.08 -12.91
C PRO A 128 -8.21 -1.35 -13.70
N THR A 129 -6.91 -1.63 -13.95
CA THR A 129 -6.49 -2.88 -14.61
C THR A 129 -6.71 -4.10 -13.74
N VAL A 130 -6.44 -4.00 -12.43
CA VAL A 130 -6.68 -5.09 -11.47
C VAL A 130 -8.19 -5.32 -11.30
N ASN A 131 -8.99 -4.26 -11.17
CA ASN A 131 -10.44 -4.32 -11.09
C ASN A 131 -11.04 -5.11 -12.27
N HIS A 132 -10.48 -4.94 -13.45
CA HIS A 132 -10.88 -5.64 -14.67
C HIS A 132 -10.33 -7.08 -14.74
N ALA A 133 -9.16 -7.35 -14.19
CA ALA A 133 -8.55 -8.70 -14.19
C ALA A 133 -9.25 -9.66 -13.22
N VAL A 134 -9.66 -9.18 -12.05
CA VAL A 134 -10.31 -10.00 -11.01
C VAL A 134 -11.55 -10.78 -11.54
N PRO A 135 -12.53 -10.17 -12.21
CA PRO A 135 -13.70 -10.91 -12.71
C PRO A 135 -13.36 -11.90 -13.84
N VAL A 136 -12.28 -11.70 -14.58
CA VAL A 136 -11.81 -12.64 -15.59
C VAL A 136 -11.29 -13.92 -14.94
N ILE A 137 -10.50 -13.79 -13.86
CA ILE A 137 -9.96 -14.92 -13.09
C ILE A 137 -11.06 -15.61 -12.25
N TYR A 138 -12.03 -14.83 -11.74
CA TYR A 138 -13.07 -15.30 -10.83
C TYR A 138 -14.48 -15.09 -11.41
N PRO A 139 -14.98 -16.00 -12.30
CA PRO A 139 -16.30 -15.85 -12.96
C PRO A 139 -17.48 -15.71 -12.00
N LYS A 140 -17.38 -16.24 -10.78
CA LYS A 140 -18.43 -16.06 -9.75
C LYS A 140 -18.50 -14.62 -9.25
N LEU A 141 -17.37 -13.92 -9.18
CA LEU A 141 -17.36 -12.50 -8.84
C LEU A 141 -17.91 -11.67 -10.01
N ARG A 142 -17.53 -12.03 -11.25
CA ARG A 142 -18.11 -11.42 -12.44
C ARG A 142 -19.63 -11.51 -12.47
N ALA A 143 -20.19 -12.70 -12.17
CA ALA A 143 -21.64 -12.91 -12.12
C ALA A 143 -22.34 -12.08 -11.04
N LYS A 144 -21.62 -11.70 -9.97
CA LYS A 144 -22.17 -10.94 -8.84
C LYS A 144 -22.00 -9.43 -9.01
N TYR A 145 -20.84 -8.98 -9.50
CA TYR A 145 -20.44 -7.58 -9.47
C TYR A 145 -20.25 -6.95 -10.87
N GLY A 146 -20.24 -7.76 -11.94
CA GLY A 146 -20.02 -7.30 -13.31
C GLY A 146 -18.57 -7.44 -13.78
N ASP A 147 -18.22 -6.65 -14.80
CA ASP A 147 -16.93 -6.73 -15.49
C ASP A 147 -15.80 -5.99 -14.75
N ASP A 148 -16.13 -5.21 -13.73
CA ASP A 148 -15.18 -4.61 -12.80
C ASP A 148 -15.52 -5.04 -11.38
N VAL A 149 -14.53 -5.58 -10.66
CA VAL A 149 -14.65 -5.98 -9.26
C VAL A 149 -13.68 -5.14 -8.45
N LEU A 150 -14.23 -4.19 -7.70
CA LEU A 150 -13.45 -3.27 -6.91
C LEU A 150 -12.81 -3.98 -5.71
N PHE A 151 -11.80 -3.36 -5.14
CA PHE A 151 -11.20 -3.83 -3.89
C PHE A 151 -12.25 -4.06 -2.79
N ALA A 152 -13.19 -3.13 -2.61
CA ALA A 152 -14.27 -3.21 -1.64
C ALA A 152 -15.16 -4.47 -1.80
N ASP A 153 -15.31 -4.98 -3.03
CA ASP A 153 -16.15 -6.15 -3.34
C ASP A 153 -15.50 -7.47 -2.96
N SER A 154 -14.19 -7.58 -3.14
CA SER A 154 -13.44 -8.80 -2.86
C SER A 154 -11.96 -8.53 -2.54
N PRO A 155 -11.63 -7.95 -1.36
CA PRO A 155 -10.26 -7.56 -1.02
C PRO A 155 -9.24 -8.68 -1.19
N THR A 156 -9.55 -9.89 -0.69
CA THR A 156 -8.63 -11.03 -0.77
C THR A 156 -8.30 -11.42 -2.21
N ARG A 157 -9.28 -11.41 -3.13
CA ARG A 157 -9.06 -11.81 -4.52
C ARG A 157 -8.35 -10.72 -5.31
N HIS A 158 -8.65 -9.48 -4.99
CA HIS A 158 -7.96 -8.34 -5.56
C HIS A 158 -6.45 -8.42 -5.27
N VAL A 159 -6.08 -8.57 -4.00
CA VAL A 159 -4.68 -8.72 -3.58
C VAL A 159 -3.98 -9.95 -4.18
N MET A 160 -4.70 -11.07 -4.33
CA MET A 160 -4.13 -12.27 -4.98
C MET A 160 -3.72 -11.99 -6.43
N VAL A 161 -4.52 -11.21 -7.16
CA VAL A 161 -4.23 -10.84 -8.55
C VAL A 161 -3.02 -9.89 -8.60
N GLU A 162 -3.00 -8.87 -7.77
CA GLU A 162 -1.89 -7.91 -7.67
C GLU A 162 -0.57 -8.58 -7.32
N PHE A 163 -0.59 -9.43 -6.31
CA PHE A 163 0.58 -10.22 -5.93
C PHE A 163 1.06 -11.13 -7.06
N SER A 164 0.13 -11.70 -7.84
CA SER A 164 0.47 -12.55 -8.96
C SER A 164 1.14 -11.78 -10.10
N PHE A 165 0.72 -10.53 -10.35
CA PHE A 165 1.40 -9.64 -11.28
C PHE A 165 2.85 -9.39 -10.84
N ASP A 166 3.06 -9.03 -9.58
CA ASP A 166 4.40 -8.77 -9.04
C ASP A 166 5.31 -10.00 -9.14
N VAL A 167 4.83 -11.17 -8.70
CA VAL A 167 5.60 -12.42 -8.76
C VAL A 167 6.01 -12.75 -10.19
N LEU A 168 5.12 -12.54 -11.16
CA LEU A 168 5.41 -12.82 -12.55
C LEU A 168 6.47 -11.85 -13.11
N GLN A 169 6.45 -10.57 -12.74
CA GLN A 169 7.42 -9.61 -13.20
C GLN A 169 8.81 -9.81 -12.57
N VAL A 170 8.86 -10.22 -11.31
CA VAL A 170 10.12 -10.66 -10.68
C VAL A 170 10.67 -11.88 -11.43
N ALA A 171 9.81 -12.84 -11.75
CA ALA A 171 10.16 -14.02 -12.52
C ALA A 171 10.83 -13.69 -13.85
N ARG A 172 10.35 -12.65 -14.51
CA ARG A 172 10.92 -12.17 -15.78
C ARG A 172 12.14 -11.28 -15.60
N GLY A 173 12.61 -11.07 -14.38
CA GLY A 173 13.75 -10.21 -14.07
C GLY A 173 13.51 -8.73 -14.34
N GLN A 174 12.24 -8.31 -14.47
CA GLN A 174 11.88 -6.92 -14.75
C GLN A 174 11.77 -6.07 -13.48
N PHE A 175 11.33 -6.65 -12.36
CA PHE A 175 11.23 -5.97 -11.07
C PHE A 175 12.29 -6.48 -10.09
N LYS A 176 13.56 -6.29 -10.45
CA LYS A 176 14.68 -6.50 -9.51
C LYS A 176 14.82 -5.24 -8.66
N SER A 177 14.05 -5.13 -7.59
CA SER A 177 14.13 -3.96 -6.72
C SER A 177 15.52 -3.84 -6.10
N ASP A 178 16.14 -2.69 -6.31
CA ASP A 178 17.41 -2.31 -5.67
C ASP A 178 17.29 -2.33 -4.14
N ALA A 179 16.09 -2.15 -3.58
CA ALA A 179 15.83 -2.23 -2.16
C ALA A 179 16.32 -3.55 -1.54
N TYR A 180 16.17 -4.65 -2.27
CA TYR A 180 16.61 -5.97 -1.82
C TYR A 180 18.06 -6.28 -2.25
N GLN A 181 18.45 -5.88 -3.45
CA GLN A 181 19.80 -6.18 -3.98
C GLN A 181 20.89 -5.44 -3.21
N HIS A 182 20.62 -4.21 -2.80
CA HIS A 182 21.56 -3.35 -2.09
C HIS A 182 21.24 -3.18 -0.60
N LEU A 183 20.23 -3.88 -0.09
CA LEU A 183 19.81 -3.84 1.33
C LEU A 183 19.47 -2.42 1.83
N ILE A 184 18.85 -1.62 0.96
CA ILE A 184 18.57 -0.22 1.26
C ILE A 184 17.55 -0.07 2.41
N GLY A 185 16.56 -0.98 2.47
CA GLY A 185 15.57 -0.96 3.53
C GLY A 185 14.33 -0.10 3.25
N PHE A 186 13.46 -0.02 4.25
CA PHE A 186 12.16 0.69 4.18
C PHE A 186 11.99 1.56 5.42
N ASP A 187 12.32 2.83 5.32
CA ASP A 187 12.22 3.75 6.44
C ASP A 187 10.96 4.63 6.40
N VAL A 188 10.44 4.97 7.57
CA VAL A 188 9.24 5.76 7.72
C VAL A 188 9.55 7.07 8.42
N ALA A 189 9.30 8.17 7.74
CA ALA A 189 9.40 9.52 8.29
C ALA A 189 8.22 9.81 9.23
N ARG A 190 8.17 9.09 10.38
CA ARG A 190 7.06 9.12 11.32
C ARG A 190 6.67 10.53 11.76
N PRO A 191 7.59 11.45 12.10
CA PRO A 191 7.21 12.81 12.49
C PRO A 191 6.47 13.55 11.39
N LEU A 192 6.88 13.42 10.13
CA LEU A 192 6.19 13.99 8.98
C LEU A 192 4.81 13.35 8.78
N LEU A 193 4.74 12.02 8.84
CA LEU A 193 3.49 11.27 8.71
C LEU A 193 2.45 11.71 9.76
N GLU A 194 2.86 11.87 11.02
CA GLU A 194 1.98 12.32 12.10
C GLU A 194 1.49 13.76 11.88
N ARG A 195 2.34 14.69 11.39
CA ARG A 195 1.96 16.08 11.08
C ARG A 195 0.98 16.15 9.93
N ALA A 196 1.33 15.57 8.78
CA ALA A 196 0.50 15.60 7.58
C ALA A 196 -0.86 14.91 7.79
N PHE A 197 -0.87 13.80 8.51
CA PHE A 197 -2.11 13.09 8.83
C PHE A 197 -3.03 13.93 9.72
N GLN A 198 -2.49 14.54 10.78
CA GLN A 198 -3.28 15.38 11.68
C GLN A 198 -3.82 16.62 10.97
N GLU A 199 -3.03 17.23 10.11
CA GLU A 199 -3.48 18.41 9.33
C GLU A 199 -4.60 18.04 8.35
N THR A 200 -4.45 16.92 7.65
CA THR A 200 -5.41 16.49 6.62
C THR A 200 -6.73 16.04 7.22
N TYR A 201 -6.69 15.21 8.27
CA TYR A 201 -7.89 14.52 8.79
C TYR A 201 -8.34 15.02 10.18
N GLY A 202 -7.61 15.92 10.84
CA GLY A 202 -7.94 16.37 12.19
C GLY A 202 -7.76 15.32 13.28
N LEU A 203 -7.25 14.13 12.95
CA LEU A 203 -7.05 13.00 13.84
C LEU A 203 -5.55 12.77 14.09
N LYS A 204 -5.20 12.19 15.25
CA LYS A 204 -3.82 11.80 15.53
C LYS A 204 -3.63 10.32 15.23
N LEU A 205 -2.51 9.95 14.62
CA LEU A 205 -2.22 8.53 14.33
C LEU A 205 -2.34 7.63 15.55
N LYS A 206 -1.86 8.06 16.71
CA LYS A 206 -1.99 7.31 17.97
C LYS A 206 -3.43 6.97 18.38
N ASP A 207 -4.42 7.64 17.82
CA ASP A 207 -5.83 7.40 18.13
C ASP A 207 -6.44 6.32 17.18
N LEU A 208 -5.72 6.00 16.10
CA LEU A 208 -6.11 4.98 15.14
C LEU A 208 -5.36 3.67 15.35
N PHE A 209 -4.13 3.74 15.81
CA PHE A 209 -3.26 2.59 16.02
C PHE A 209 -3.15 2.30 17.52
N GLY A 210 -3.17 1.04 17.90
CA GLY A 210 -2.85 0.65 19.29
C GLY A 210 -1.41 1.03 19.66
N ASP A 211 -0.48 0.85 18.74
CA ASP A 211 0.91 1.34 18.83
C ASP A 211 1.49 1.55 17.43
N VAL A 212 1.69 2.81 17.06
CA VAL A 212 2.23 3.20 15.74
C VAL A 212 3.63 2.60 15.50
N GLY A 213 4.46 2.51 16.54
CA GLY A 213 5.80 1.95 16.43
C GLY A 213 5.79 0.44 16.13
N ILE A 214 4.84 -0.30 16.72
CA ILE A 214 4.66 -1.73 16.41
C ILE A 214 4.13 -1.89 14.97
N ALA A 215 3.17 -1.08 14.55
CA ALA A 215 2.64 -1.11 13.18
C ALA A 215 3.76 -0.86 12.15
N ILE A 216 4.57 0.19 12.32
CA ILE A 216 5.73 0.47 11.47
C ILE A 216 6.74 -0.68 11.49
N GLY A 217 7.04 -1.24 12.65
CA GLY A 217 7.98 -2.37 12.78
C GLY A 217 7.50 -3.64 12.07
N THR A 218 6.20 -3.93 12.12
CA THR A 218 5.62 -5.09 11.41
C THR A 218 5.53 -4.86 9.91
N TYR A 219 5.22 -3.65 9.48
CA TYR A 219 5.28 -3.23 8.08
C TYR A 219 6.69 -3.40 7.50
N ARG A 220 7.72 -2.80 8.11
CA ARG A 220 9.10 -2.96 7.67
C ARG A 220 9.51 -4.43 7.54
N ARG A 221 9.13 -5.25 8.54
CA ARG A 221 9.44 -6.68 8.52
C ARG A 221 8.67 -7.42 7.43
N ALA A 222 7.43 -7.06 7.15
CA ALA A 222 6.66 -7.65 6.08
C ALA A 222 7.30 -7.36 4.72
N ALA A 223 7.58 -6.10 4.42
CA ALA A 223 8.24 -5.69 3.19
C ALA A 223 9.63 -6.35 3.02
N SER A 224 10.48 -6.29 4.06
CA SER A 224 11.87 -6.76 3.97
C SER A 224 12.08 -8.28 4.03
N GLN A 225 11.13 -9.04 4.60
CA GLN A 225 11.34 -10.48 4.86
C GLN A 225 10.19 -11.37 4.39
N ILE A 226 8.93 -11.00 4.65
CA ILE A 226 7.79 -11.89 4.41
C ILE A 226 7.50 -11.97 2.91
N ILE A 227 7.50 -10.84 2.22
CA ILE A 227 7.22 -10.79 0.77
C ILE A 227 8.27 -11.57 -0.02
N PRO A 228 9.59 -11.38 0.18
CA PRO A 228 10.60 -12.24 -0.42
C PRO A 228 10.45 -13.74 -0.08
N ASP A 229 10.06 -14.08 1.15
CA ASP A 229 9.82 -15.48 1.54
C ASP A 229 8.60 -16.08 0.81
N VAL A 230 7.56 -15.30 0.57
CA VAL A 230 6.36 -15.75 -0.15
C VAL A 230 6.64 -15.92 -1.65
N THR A 231 7.45 -15.07 -2.27
CA THR A 231 7.90 -15.26 -3.66
C THR A 231 8.67 -16.56 -3.82
N ARG A 232 9.52 -16.92 -2.84
CA ARG A 232 10.21 -18.21 -2.81
C ARG A 232 9.26 -19.41 -2.71
N ILE A 233 8.20 -19.29 -1.89
CA ILE A 233 7.18 -20.35 -1.77
C ILE A 233 6.41 -20.47 -3.08
N ALA A 234 6.03 -19.35 -3.71
CA ALA A 234 5.37 -19.33 -5.01
C ALA A 234 6.23 -20.05 -6.08
N TRP A 235 7.54 -19.77 -6.11
CA TRP A 235 8.48 -20.48 -6.98
C TRP A 235 8.47 -21.99 -6.77
N ARG A 236 8.55 -22.45 -5.53
CA ARG A 236 8.57 -23.90 -5.23
C ARG A 236 7.28 -24.62 -5.58
N GLU A 237 6.13 -23.98 -5.33
CA GLU A 237 4.81 -24.58 -5.54
C GLU A 237 4.33 -24.49 -7.00
N LYS A 238 4.78 -23.47 -7.75
CA LYS A 238 4.31 -23.13 -9.09
C LYS A 238 5.42 -23.10 -10.14
N ARG A 239 6.57 -23.70 -9.84
CA ARG A 239 7.75 -23.68 -10.70
C ARG A 239 7.45 -24.06 -12.15
N ASP A 240 6.69 -25.13 -12.33
CA ASP A 240 6.42 -25.65 -13.68
C ASP A 240 5.49 -24.70 -14.46
N GLU A 241 4.53 -24.06 -13.79
CA GLU A 241 3.65 -23.03 -14.38
C GLU A 241 4.44 -21.78 -14.71
N ILE A 242 5.35 -21.37 -13.83
CA ILE A 242 6.23 -20.20 -14.03
C ILE A 242 7.19 -20.45 -15.19
N LEU A 243 7.84 -21.63 -15.24
CA LEU A 243 8.74 -21.98 -16.33
C LEU A 243 8.01 -22.18 -17.67
N ALA A 244 6.76 -22.61 -17.65
CA ALA A 244 5.93 -22.68 -18.86
C ALA A 244 5.61 -21.27 -19.40
N ALA A 245 5.41 -20.29 -18.52
CA ALA A 245 5.18 -18.88 -18.89
C ALA A 245 6.49 -18.14 -19.21
N THR A 246 7.60 -18.53 -18.57
CA THR A 246 8.90 -17.83 -18.67
C THR A 246 10.05 -18.84 -18.61
N PRO A 247 10.43 -19.49 -19.74
CA PRO A 247 11.37 -20.62 -19.77
C PRO A 247 12.79 -20.30 -19.25
N ASP A 248 13.23 -19.07 -19.36
CA ASP A 248 14.62 -18.67 -19.09
C ASP A 248 14.85 -18.11 -17.67
N VAL A 249 13.83 -18.19 -16.81
CA VAL A 249 13.93 -17.63 -15.45
C VAL A 249 14.63 -18.59 -14.49
N ALA A 250 15.53 -18.04 -13.66
CA ALA A 250 16.26 -18.81 -12.65
C ALA A 250 15.72 -18.55 -11.22
N GLU A 251 15.84 -19.57 -10.35
CA GLU A 251 15.38 -19.45 -8.95
C GLU A 251 16.01 -18.27 -8.20
N HIS A 252 17.27 -17.93 -8.48
CA HIS A 252 17.96 -16.81 -7.82
C HIS A 252 17.38 -15.43 -8.20
N ASP A 253 16.65 -15.35 -9.31
CA ASP A 253 15.94 -14.12 -9.70
C ASP A 253 14.69 -13.87 -8.84
N PHE A 254 14.13 -14.93 -8.24
CA PHE A 254 12.96 -14.90 -7.36
C PHE A 254 13.30 -14.69 -5.88
N VAL A 255 14.55 -14.92 -5.49
CA VAL A 255 14.83 -15.13 -4.08
C VAL A 255 15.96 -14.25 -3.62
N TYR A 256 15.59 -13.08 -3.09
CA TYR A 256 16.46 -12.32 -2.24
C TYR A 256 15.82 -12.11 -0.87
N THR A 257 16.46 -12.58 0.20
CA THR A 257 15.99 -12.38 1.58
C THR A 257 17.06 -11.70 2.39
N MET A 258 16.67 -10.60 3.04
CA MET A 258 17.50 -9.99 4.07
C MET A 258 17.62 -10.94 5.26
N THR A 259 18.84 -11.28 5.65
CA THR A 259 19.08 -12.08 6.86
C THR A 259 18.69 -11.28 8.11
N ARG A 260 18.44 -11.98 9.23
CA ARG A 260 18.13 -11.29 10.49
C ARG A 260 19.23 -10.31 10.91
N GLN A 261 20.49 -10.65 10.70
CA GLN A 261 21.61 -9.80 11.04
C GLN A 261 21.61 -8.53 10.18
N GLN A 262 21.43 -8.66 8.87
CA GLN A 262 21.31 -7.54 7.95
C GLN A 262 20.12 -6.63 8.32
N TYR A 263 18.99 -7.21 8.71
CA TYR A 263 17.83 -6.45 9.19
C TYR A 263 18.15 -5.66 10.47
N GLU A 264 18.82 -6.30 11.44
CA GLU A 264 19.22 -5.66 12.71
C GLU A 264 20.30 -4.60 12.48
N ASP A 265 21.20 -4.80 11.52
CA ASP A 265 22.23 -3.84 11.12
C ASP A 265 21.62 -2.60 10.41
N THR A 266 20.61 -2.82 9.57
CA THR A 266 19.92 -1.74 8.82
C THR A 266 18.99 -0.92 9.72
N TYR A 267 18.17 -1.58 10.53
CA TYR A 267 17.12 -0.92 11.32
C TYR A 267 17.43 -0.81 12.82
N GLY A 268 18.59 -1.29 13.25
CA GLY A 268 18.98 -1.36 14.67
C GLY A 268 18.17 -2.40 15.45
N THR A 269 18.56 -2.59 16.70
CA THR A 269 17.89 -3.51 17.64
C THR A 269 16.80 -2.83 18.49
N GLY A 270 16.68 -1.51 18.38
CA GLY A 270 15.83 -0.66 19.22
C GLY A 270 14.36 -0.59 18.82
N TYR A 271 13.92 -1.27 17.75
CA TYR A 271 12.52 -1.28 17.40
C TYR A 271 11.69 -2.12 18.39
N ARG A 272 10.48 -1.65 18.69
CA ARG A 272 9.57 -2.36 19.59
C ARG A 272 9.19 -3.71 19.00
N LYS A 273 9.69 -4.79 19.60
CA LYS A 273 9.39 -6.16 19.17
C LYS A 273 8.00 -6.55 19.66
N PRO A 274 7.16 -7.21 18.85
CA PRO A 274 5.93 -7.81 19.32
C PRO A 274 6.21 -8.77 20.48
N GLY A 275 5.34 -8.79 21.49
CA GLY A 275 5.47 -9.66 22.65
C GLY A 275 5.55 -11.15 22.25
N PHE A 276 6.04 -11.99 23.17
CA PHE A 276 6.25 -13.42 22.93
C PHE A 276 5.05 -14.14 22.33
N PHE A 277 3.84 -13.89 22.82
CA PHE A 277 2.61 -14.51 22.33
C PHE A 277 2.30 -14.13 20.87
N VAL A 278 2.51 -12.88 20.51
CA VAL A 278 2.32 -12.41 19.14
C VAL A 278 3.35 -13.04 18.19
N ARG A 279 4.60 -13.17 18.63
CA ARG A 279 5.65 -13.88 17.88
C ARG A 279 5.33 -15.36 17.69
N MET A 280 4.74 -16.00 18.68
CA MET A 280 4.29 -17.39 18.60
C MET A 280 3.14 -17.54 17.59
N ILE A 281 2.16 -16.63 17.59
CA ILE A 281 1.07 -16.62 16.62
C ILE A 281 1.62 -16.43 15.20
N VAL A 282 2.50 -15.45 14.98
CA VAL A 282 3.16 -15.24 13.69
C VAL A 282 3.99 -16.45 13.26
N ALA A 283 4.64 -17.16 14.19
CA ALA A 283 5.39 -18.38 13.89
C ALA A 283 4.47 -19.53 13.46
N VAL A 284 3.30 -19.67 14.07
CA VAL A 284 2.29 -20.67 13.69
C VAL A 284 1.77 -20.38 12.26
N PHE A 285 1.52 -19.10 11.92
CA PHE A 285 1.10 -18.72 10.58
C PHE A 285 2.18 -18.94 9.50
N LYS A 286 3.46 -18.91 9.85
CA LYS A 286 4.56 -19.27 8.93
C LYS A 286 4.55 -20.74 8.50
N ILE A 287 3.97 -21.61 9.33
CA ILE A 287 3.92 -23.07 9.07
C ILE A 287 2.71 -23.44 8.19
N ILE A 288 1.71 -22.56 8.07
CA ILE A 288 0.47 -22.83 7.35
C ILE A 288 0.19 -21.70 6.34
N PRO A 289 0.91 -21.63 5.22
CA PRO A 289 0.82 -20.51 4.28
C PRO A 289 -0.52 -20.40 3.51
N LYS A 290 -1.35 -21.45 3.52
CA LYS A 290 -2.62 -21.51 2.76
C LYS A 290 -3.85 -21.07 3.58
N PHE A 291 -3.69 -20.77 4.88
CA PHE A 291 -4.79 -20.43 5.77
C PHE A 291 -4.50 -19.13 6.53
N GLY A 292 -5.53 -18.32 6.76
CA GLY A 292 -5.44 -17.08 7.54
C GLY A 292 -4.86 -15.88 6.77
N PRO A 293 -4.07 -15.02 7.43
CA PRO A 293 -3.64 -13.72 6.92
C PRO A 293 -2.79 -13.75 5.64
N PHE A 294 -2.16 -14.87 5.32
CA PHE A 294 -1.30 -15.01 4.14
C PHE A 294 -2.03 -15.58 2.92
N LYS A 295 -3.32 -15.92 3.03
CA LYS A 295 -4.12 -16.36 1.88
C LYS A 295 -4.11 -15.36 0.71
N PRO A 296 -4.12 -14.05 0.92
CA PRO A 296 -4.03 -13.06 -0.16
C PRO A 296 -2.72 -13.09 -0.95
N LEU A 297 -1.66 -13.70 -0.42
CA LEU A 297 -0.37 -13.86 -1.08
C LEU A 297 -0.25 -15.20 -1.85
N ALA A 298 -1.37 -15.84 -2.19
CA ALA A 298 -1.37 -17.01 -3.05
C ALA A 298 -1.28 -16.58 -4.52
N PHE A 299 -0.36 -17.19 -5.27
CA PHE A 299 -0.20 -16.94 -6.70
C PHE A 299 -1.40 -17.51 -7.49
N GLU A 300 -1.93 -16.70 -8.39
CA GLU A 300 -2.98 -17.09 -9.35
C GLU A 300 -2.42 -16.96 -10.78
N PRO A 301 -2.60 -17.97 -11.64
CA PRO A 301 -2.11 -17.92 -13.01
C PRO A 301 -2.74 -16.76 -13.81
N LEU A 302 -1.92 -15.96 -14.43
CA LEU A 302 -2.34 -14.84 -15.27
C LEU A 302 -2.29 -15.22 -16.75
N THR A 303 -3.20 -14.68 -17.55
CA THR A 303 -3.14 -14.83 -19.01
C THR A 303 -2.15 -13.81 -19.61
N ALA A 304 -1.65 -14.11 -20.81
CA ALA A 304 -0.76 -13.20 -21.52
C ALA A 304 -1.39 -11.81 -21.79
N ASP A 305 -2.71 -11.76 -21.99
CA ASP A 305 -3.42 -10.49 -22.19
C ASP A 305 -3.50 -9.66 -20.91
N MET A 306 -3.76 -10.33 -19.76
CA MET A 306 -3.73 -9.67 -18.44
C MET A 306 -2.35 -9.13 -18.11
N GLU A 307 -1.32 -9.90 -18.41
CA GLU A 307 0.05 -9.46 -18.19
C GLU A 307 0.41 -8.26 -19.05
N ARG A 308 0.02 -8.26 -20.31
CA ARG A 308 0.22 -7.10 -21.19
C ARG A 308 -0.50 -5.87 -20.64
N ALA A 309 -1.77 -5.99 -20.26
CA ALA A 309 -2.53 -4.90 -19.65
C ALA A 309 -1.88 -4.38 -18.37
N PHE A 310 -1.31 -5.29 -17.55
CA PHE A 310 -0.54 -4.91 -16.36
C PHE A 310 0.71 -4.11 -16.71
N LEU A 311 1.50 -4.54 -17.69
CA LEU A 311 2.70 -3.80 -18.13
C LEU A 311 2.34 -2.42 -18.68
N GLU A 312 1.28 -2.32 -19.49
CA GLU A 312 0.76 -1.04 -19.98
C GLU A 312 0.34 -0.12 -18.82
N SER A 313 -0.29 -0.68 -17.79
CA SER A 313 -0.67 0.09 -16.59
C SER A 313 0.52 0.52 -15.76
N PHE A 314 1.58 -0.28 -15.73
CA PHE A 314 2.84 0.08 -15.07
C PHE A 314 3.55 1.23 -15.81
N ASP A 315 3.62 1.17 -17.14
CA ASP A 315 4.15 2.25 -17.95
C ASP A 315 3.35 3.55 -17.76
N ALA A 316 2.02 3.47 -17.72
CA ALA A 316 1.15 4.60 -17.41
C ALA A 316 1.39 5.15 -15.99
N SER A 317 1.68 4.29 -15.03
CA SER A 317 2.06 4.68 -13.65
C SER A 317 3.39 5.44 -13.64
N CYS A 318 4.39 4.97 -14.39
CA CYS A 318 5.68 5.64 -14.55
C CYS A 318 5.54 7.02 -15.19
N GLU A 319 4.74 7.12 -16.25
CA GLU A 319 4.46 8.40 -16.95
C GLU A 319 3.74 9.39 -16.02
N ARG A 320 2.72 8.92 -15.31
CA ARG A 320 1.97 9.74 -14.36
C ARG A 320 2.87 10.25 -13.24
N TYR A 321 3.67 9.36 -12.64
CA TYR A 321 4.61 9.73 -11.58
C TYR A 321 5.65 10.74 -12.08
N SER A 322 6.25 10.47 -13.24
CA SER A 322 7.19 11.40 -13.90
C SER A 322 6.57 12.78 -14.14
N GLY A 323 5.33 12.83 -14.61
CA GLY A 323 4.59 14.06 -14.81
C GLY A 323 4.40 14.85 -13.51
N LEU A 324 4.02 14.15 -12.41
CA LEU A 324 3.85 14.78 -11.09
C LEU A 324 5.18 15.32 -10.53
N LEU A 325 6.27 14.56 -10.66
CA LEU A 325 7.62 15.03 -10.30
C LEU A 325 8.02 16.26 -11.14
N GLY A 326 7.64 16.29 -12.41
CA GLY A 326 7.80 17.46 -13.29
C GLY A 326 7.06 18.68 -12.75
N THR A 327 5.81 18.53 -12.30
CA THR A 327 5.05 19.67 -11.71
C THR A 327 5.67 20.19 -10.43
N LEU A 328 6.27 19.31 -9.60
CA LEU A 328 7.05 19.71 -8.43
C LEU A 328 8.27 20.52 -8.82
N ARG A 329 9.02 20.05 -9.81
CA ARG A 329 10.18 20.78 -10.35
C ARG A 329 9.81 22.17 -10.83
N ASP A 330 8.66 22.30 -11.49
CA ASP A 330 8.20 23.53 -12.10
C ASP A 330 7.45 24.46 -11.12
N GLY A 331 7.28 24.06 -9.86
CA GLY A 331 6.55 24.85 -8.85
C GLY A 331 5.04 24.94 -9.07
N ARG A 332 4.47 24.01 -9.84
CA ARG A 332 3.04 23.95 -10.20
C ARG A 332 2.33 22.74 -9.60
N PHE A 333 2.88 22.19 -8.53
CA PHE A 333 2.39 20.95 -7.93
C PHE A 333 1.00 21.12 -7.34
N SER A 334 0.10 20.27 -7.76
CA SER A 334 -1.26 20.14 -7.25
C SER A 334 -1.75 18.71 -7.48
N LEU A 335 -2.46 18.17 -6.50
CA LEU A 335 -3.08 16.85 -6.59
C LEU A 335 -4.59 16.98 -6.47
N ARG A 336 -5.31 16.06 -7.06
CA ARG A 336 -6.76 15.88 -6.85
C ARG A 336 -6.99 14.85 -5.77
N ASP A 337 -8.06 15.01 -5.02
CA ASP A 337 -8.57 13.95 -4.15
C ASP A 337 -9.29 12.93 -5.01
N THR A 338 -8.73 11.74 -5.09
CA THR A 338 -9.25 10.62 -5.86
C THR A 338 -9.43 9.40 -4.95
N ASP A 339 -10.37 8.55 -5.30
CA ASP A 339 -10.45 7.18 -4.84
C ASP A 339 -9.35 6.41 -5.58
N LEU A 340 -8.34 5.92 -4.87
CA LEU A 340 -7.16 5.31 -5.48
C LEU A 340 -7.48 3.96 -6.14
N ASP A 341 -8.57 3.29 -5.73
CA ASP A 341 -9.03 2.04 -6.34
C ASP A 341 -9.65 2.25 -7.73
N THR A 342 -10.22 3.43 -7.98
CA THR A 342 -10.90 3.73 -9.26
C THR A 342 -10.21 4.81 -10.09
N GLY A 343 -9.30 5.56 -9.49
CA GLY A 343 -8.67 6.74 -10.11
C GLY A 343 -9.62 7.94 -10.27
N GLN A 344 -10.84 7.86 -9.77
CA GLN A 344 -11.88 8.88 -9.93
C GLN A 344 -12.08 9.71 -8.66
N VAL A 345 -12.65 10.90 -8.81
CA VAL A 345 -13.06 11.71 -7.66
C VAL A 345 -14.23 11.00 -6.95
N PRO A 346 -14.14 10.70 -5.65
CA PRO A 346 -15.20 10.04 -4.91
C PRO A 346 -16.51 10.83 -4.98
N ARG A 347 -17.62 10.11 -5.16
CA ARG A 347 -18.97 10.70 -5.15
C ARG A 347 -19.83 9.97 -4.16
N HIS A 348 -20.49 10.71 -3.30
CA HIS A 348 -21.42 10.17 -2.32
C HIS A 348 -22.52 9.31 -2.98
N GLY A 349 -22.73 8.12 -2.44
CA GLY A 349 -23.69 7.13 -2.97
C GLY A 349 -23.18 6.28 -4.13
N ILE A 350 -21.92 6.47 -4.58
CA ILE A 350 -21.28 5.65 -5.63
C ILE A 350 -20.14 4.81 -5.06
N ASN A 351 -19.21 5.46 -4.36
CA ASN A 351 -18.02 4.84 -3.82
C ASN A 351 -18.28 4.37 -2.38
N THR A 352 -18.85 3.18 -2.23
CA THR A 352 -19.34 2.68 -0.92
C THR A 352 -18.25 2.64 0.16
N LEU A 353 -16.99 2.40 -0.20
CA LEU A 353 -15.89 2.37 0.77
C LEU A 353 -15.46 3.79 1.15
N ALA A 354 -15.44 4.71 0.19
CA ALA A 354 -15.25 6.13 0.48
C ALA A 354 -16.35 6.65 1.41
N ASP A 355 -17.63 6.38 1.11
CA ASP A 355 -18.77 6.80 1.94
C ASP A 355 -18.64 6.32 3.39
N LYS A 356 -18.39 5.02 3.58
CA LYS A 356 -18.17 4.44 4.92
C LYS A 356 -17.00 5.10 5.65
N THR A 357 -15.94 5.44 4.91
CA THR A 357 -14.75 6.06 5.48
C THR A 357 -15.02 7.50 5.89
N TYR A 358 -15.77 8.25 5.07
CA TYR A 358 -16.25 9.59 5.43
C TYR A 358 -17.17 9.56 6.67
N ASP A 359 -18.10 8.61 6.73
CA ASP A 359 -19.00 8.45 7.89
C ASP A 359 -18.21 8.15 9.17
N GLU A 360 -17.26 7.22 9.12
CA GLU A 360 -16.40 6.92 10.28
C GLU A 360 -15.53 8.11 10.69
N LEU A 361 -15.03 8.89 9.71
CA LEU A 361 -14.27 10.11 9.97
C LEU A 361 -15.14 11.12 10.72
N VAL A 362 -16.35 11.39 10.23
CA VAL A 362 -17.30 12.31 10.88
C VAL A 362 -17.62 11.86 12.30
N GLU A 363 -17.92 10.58 12.51
CA GLU A 363 -18.19 10.02 13.84
C GLU A 363 -17.01 10.23 14.81
N LYS A 364 -15.77 9.99 14.34
CA LYS A 364 -14.57 10.21 15.18
C LYS A 364 -14.32 11.69 15.47
N LEU A 365 -14.59 12.57 14.51
CA LEU A 365 -14.45 14.03 14.71
C LEU A 365 -15.50 14.59 15.67
N GLN A 366 -16.75 14.09 15.61
CA GLN A 366 -17.82 14.50 16.53
C GLN A 366 -17.54 14.15 18.00
N ARG A 367 -16.78 13.10 18.25
CA ARG A 367 -16.35 12.70 19.60
C ARG A 367 -15.24 13.60 20.17
N ARG A 368 -14.74 14.55 19.40
CA ARG A 368 -13.70 15.52 19.77
C ARG A 368 -14.24 16.93 19.76
N ASP A 369 -13.52 17.83 20.42
CA ASP A 369 -13.85 19.25 20.40
C ASP A 369 -13.81 19.78 18.95
N ALA A 370 -14.95 20.24 18.44
CA ALA A 370 -15.14 20.69 17.06
C ALA A 370 -14.27 21.89 16.65
N GLY A 371 -13.51 22.50 17.58
CA GLY A 371 -12.60 23.60 17.30
C GLY A 371 -11.35 23.22 16.50
N ALA A 372 -11.06 21.92 16.37
CA ALA A 372 -9.80 21.43 15.74
C ALA A 372 -9.94 21.06 14.24
N ILE A 373 -11.11 21.25 13.62
CA ILE A 373 -11.33 20.87 12.21
C ILE A 373 -10.87 22.01 11.31
N SER A 374 -9.88 21.74 10.45
CA SER A 374 -9.38 22.74 9.50
C SER A 374 -10.49 23.20 8.53
N PRO A 375 -10.44 24.47 8.04
CA PRO A 375 -11.41 24.92 7.03
C PRO A 375 -11.42 24.07 5.76
N ALA A 376 -10.27 23.52 5.37
CA ALA A 376 -10.14 22.62 4.21
C ALA A 376 -10.88 21.30 4.46
N LEU A 377 -10.69 20.66 5.62
CA LEU A 377 -11.40 19.43 5.97
C LEU A 377 -12.91 19.66 6.07
N ARG A 378 -13.34 20.75 6.68
CA ARG A 378 -14.77 21.09 6.77
C ARG A 378 -15.41 21.26 5.40
N ARG A 379 -14.70 21.90 4.46
CA ARG A 379 -15.15 22.05 3.08
C ARG A 379 -15.26 20.72 2.37
N ALA A 380 -14.24 19.87 2.47
CA ALA A 380 -14.24 18.55 1.85
C ALA A 380 -15.39 17.66 2.36
N LEU A 381 -15.68 17.71 3.67
CA LEU A 381 -16.83 17.00 4.24
C LEU A 381 -18.15 17.53 3.68
N ALA A 382 -18.33 18.86 3.61
CA ALA A 382 -19.53 19.46 3.03
C ALA A 382 -19.69 19.07 1.55
N GLU A 383 -18.63 19.20 0.74
CA GLU A 383 -18.65 18.84 -0.67
C GLU A 383 -19.01 17.35 -0.91
N HIS A 384 -18.55 16.45 -0.03
CA HIS A 384 -18.89 15.03 -0.14
C HIS A 384 -20.39 14.79 0.07
N TYR A 385 -20.97 15.35 1.13
CA TYR A 385 -22.39 15.10 1.47
C TYR A 385 -23.37 15.98 0.68
N ASP A 386 -22.96 17.15 0.21
CA ASP A 386 -23.81 18.02 -0.62
C ASP A 386 -23.87 17.55 -2.09
N SER A 387 -22.99 16.64 -2.52
CA SER A 387 -23.04 16.07 -3.86
C SER A 387 -24.30 15.20 -4.01
N PRO A 388 -25.24 15.53 -4.92
CA PRO A 388 -26.46 14.75 -5.06
C PRO A 388 -26.10 13.31 -5.46
N PRO A 389 -26.73 12.29 -4.85
CA PRO A 389 -26.54 10.91 -5.26
C PRO A 389 -26.87 10.80 -6.75
N SER A 390 -25.95 10.28 -7.55
CA SER A 390 -26.22 10.08 -8.98
C SER A 390 -27.39 9.11 -9.08
N ARG A 391 -28.46 9.55 -9.74
CA ARG A 391 -29.55 8.65 -10.10
C ARG A 391 -28.99 7.63 -11.08
N THR A 392 -28.53 6.48 -10.57
CA THR A 392 -28.38 5.30 -11.41
C THR A 392 -29.76 5.02 -11.96
N SER A 393 -29.91 5.22 -13.26
CA SER A 393 -31.14 4.81 -13.97
C SER A 393 -31.23 3.30 -13.79
N SER A 394 -32.09 2.88 -12.87
CA SER A 394 -32.69 1.54 -12.90
C SER A 394 -33.59 1.47 -14.14
N ALA A 395 -32.96 1.45 -15.31
CA ALA A 395 -33.65 1.15 -16.56
C ALA A 395 -33.72 -0.36 -16.69
N GLY A 396 -34.81 -0.92 -16.19
CA GLY A 396 -35.59 -1.93 -16.86
C GLY A 396 -34.88 -3.25 -17.17
N VAL A 397 -34.92 -4.18 -16.23
CA VAL A 397 -35.18 -5.58 -16.63
C VAL A 397 -36.67 -5.81 -16.45
N ARG A 398 -37.37 -5.80 -17.56
CA ARG A 398 -38.65 -6.52 -17.74
C ARG A 398 -38.39 -7.74 -18.60
#